data_b72603aeec9f58e5a68e72e8d3f4976d
#
_entry.id   b72603aeec9f58e5a68e72e8d3f4976d
#
_cell.length_a   1.000
_cell.length_b   1.000
_cell.length_c   1.000
_cell.angle_alpha   90.00
_cell.angle_beta   90.00
_cell.angle_gamma   90.00
#
_symmetry.space_group_name_H-M   'P 1'
#
loop_
_entity.id
_entity.type
_entity.pdbx_description
1 polymer ?
#
loop_
_entity_poly.entity_id
_entity_poly.type
_entity_poly.pdbx_seq_one_letter_code
_entity_poly.pdbx_strand_id
1 'polypeptide(L)'
;MLAARPHAATFRFSAVLDMTASLAATTKHQPRTGPAPLRPASVPRTAAPSRSLRLVAQQEGLLQVHTAPFRGSFSGVFSQALRSAGLGSRVLISQFLKGGVDQGLERSVWLCGRLQWLRPAVAACLADPAEAGSASPEDRAAVLQIWDYTREQLLAGELDQLVLDELGLAVDLGYLPAAEVIEVLNRRPPHLDVILTGPCMPPALLAMADQVTQLRRGF
;
A
#
# COMPACT_ATOMS: atom_id res chain seq x y z
N MET A 1 25.61 -15.70 -47.75
CA MET A 1 25.37 -17.04 -47.18
C MET A 1 24.77 -16.89 -45.81
N LEU A 2 23.66 -17.31 -45.74
CA LEU A 2 22.70 -17.98 -44.86
C LEU A 2 22.21 -17.16 -43.64
N ALA A 3 20.97 -16.74 -43.79
CA ALA A 3 20.09 -16.28 -42.73
C ALA A 3 19.63 -17.41 -41.81
N ALA A 4 19.53 -17.17 -40.52
CA ALA A 4 18.74 -17.99 -39.61
C ALA A 4 17.70 -17.11 -38.90
N ARG A 5 16.42 -17.40 -39.13
CA ARG A 5 15.26 -16.83 -38.45
C ARG A 5 15.00 -17.64 -37.17
N PRO A 6 14.61 -17.03 -36.05
CA PRO A 6 14.03 -17.79 -34.95
C PRO A 6 12.50 -17.92 -35.10
N HIS A 7 12.02 -19.10 -34.78
CA HIS A 7 10.62 -19.53 -34.76
C HIS A 7 9.80 -18.76 -33.69
N ALA A 8 8.62 -18.28 -34.13
CA ALA A 8 7.55 -17.86 -33.23
C ALA A 8 6.83 -19.08 -32.64
N ALA A 9 6.85 -19.21 -31.34
CA ALA A 9 6.05 -20.20 -30.62
C ALA A 9 4.68 -19.56 -30.29
N THR A 10 3.66 -20.07 -30.99
CA THR A 10 2.25 -19.70 -30.75
C THR A 10 1.72 -20.54 -29.59
N PHE A 11 1.49 -19.92 -28.43
CA PHE A 11 0.75 -20.55 -27.35
C PHE A 11 -0.74 -20.31 -27.53
N ARG A 12 -1.45 -21.39 -27.89
CA ARG A 12 -2.91 -21.45 -27.84
C ARG A 12 -3.35 -21.80 -26.42
N PHE A 13 -4.05 -20.87 -25.77
CA PHE A 13 -4.88 -21.19 -24.61
C PHE A 13 -6.27 -21.57 -25.10
N SER A 14 -6.62 -22.82 -24.86
CA SER A 14 -7.99 -23.33 -24.97
C SER A 14 -8.32 -24.03 -23.66
N ALA A 15 -9.35 -23.58 -22.97
CA ALA A 15 -10.35 -24.41 -22.30
C ALA A 15 -11.17 -23.57 -21.33
N VAL A 16 -12.34 -23.26 -21.77
CA VAL A 16 -13.50 -22.86 -20.97
C VAL A 16 -13.98 -24.10 -20.22
N LEU A 17 -14.16 -24.01 -18.92
CA LEU A 17 -14.96 -24.96 -18.15
C LEU A 17 -16.08 -24.20 -17.47
N ASP A 18 -17.24 -24.26 -18.13
CA ASP A 18 -18.55 -23.96 -17.57
C ASP A 18 -18.95 -25.07 -16.60
N MET A 19 -19.17 -24.72 -15.35
CA MET A 19 -19.83 -25.59 -14.39
C MET A 19 -21.02 -24.86 -13.77
N THR A 20 -22.16 -24.90 -14.47
CA THR A 20 -23.48 -24.58 -13.90
C THR A 20 -24.05 -25.85 -13.26
N ALA A 21 -24.06 -25.90 -11.94
CA ALA A 21 -24.81 -26.90 -11.19
C ALA A 21 -26.21 -26.37 -10.89
N SER A 22 -27.21 -26.88 -11.65
CA SER A 22 -28.63 -26.65 -11.41
C SER A 22 -29.16 -27.74 -10.49
N LEU A 23 -29.58 -27.39 -9.26
CA LEU A 23 -30.32 -28.26 -8.36
C LEU A 23 -31.77 -27.83 -8.37
N ALA A 24 -32.57 -28.48 -9.22
CA ALA A 24 -34.03 -28.42 -9.14
C ALA A 24 -34.55 -29.58 -8.27
N ALA A 25 -34.95 -29.26 -7.06
CA ALA A 25 -35.72 -30.19 -6.22
C ALA A 25 -37.21 -29.89 -6.33
N THR A 26 -37.91 -30.70 -7.10
CA THR A 26 -39.36 -30.66 -7.23
C THR A 26 -40.00 -31.46 -6.08
N THR A 27 -40.55 -30.82 -5.07
CA THR A 27 -41.38 -31.48 -4.07
C THR A 27 -42.82 -31.12 -4.33
N LYS A 28 -43.59 -32.08 -4.86
CA LYS A 28 -45.05 -32.00 -4.95
C LYS A 28 -45.63 -32.11 -3.55
N HIS A 29 -46.27 -31.07 -3.07
CA HIS A 29 -47.08 -31.13 -1.86
C HIS A 29 -48.55 -31.02 -2.22
N GLN A 30 -49.31 -32.04 -1.81
CA GLN A 30 -50.74 -32.22 -2.00
C GLN A 30 -51.50 -31.39 -0.94
N PRO A 31 -52.59 -30.67 -1.29
CA PRO A 31 -53.27 -29.83 -0.31
C PRO A 31 -54.18 -30.69 0.63
N ARG A 32 -53.99 -30.52 1.91
CA ARG A 32 -54.93 -31.01 2.94
C ARG A 32 -55.91 -29.89 3.26
N THR A 33 -57.19 -30.13 2.94
CA THR A 33 -58.33 -29.30 3.36
C THR A 33 -58.59 -29.55 4.84
N GLY A 34 -58.36 -28.54 5.68
CA GLY A 34 -58.76 -28.47 7.06
C GLY A 34 -59.44 -27.13 7.37
N PRO A 35 -60.39 -27.03 8.31
CA PRO A 35 -61.13 -25.79 8.53
C PRO A 35 -60.28 -24.66 9.07
N ALA A 36 -60.56 -23.47 8.59
CA ALA A 36 -59.80 -22.26 8.89
C ALA A 36 -59.91 -21.85 10.37
N PRO A 37 -58.80 -21.58 11.07
CA PRO A 37 -58.87 -20.98 12.40
C PRO A 37 -59.17 -19.47 12.29
N LEU A 38 -60.01 -19.01 13.20
CA LEU A 38 -60.41 -17.61 13.38
C LEU A 38 -59.17 -16.75 13.65
N ARG A 39 -58.93 -15.76 12.78
CA ARG A 39 -57.85 -14.77 12.96
C ARG A 39 -58.19 -13.85 14.14
N PRO A 40 -57.31 -13.71 15.15
CA PRO A 40 -57.43 -12.60 16.10
C PRO A 40 -57.12 -11.28 15.37
N ALA A 41 -57.89 -10.24 15.66
CA ALA A 41 -57.72 -8.90 15.12
C ALA A 41 -56.32 -8.36 15.42
N SER A 42 -55.58 -8.02 14.38
CA SER A 42 -54.26 -7.40 14.50
C SER A 42 -54.42 -5.95 14.97
N VAL A 43 -53.97 -5.67 16.19
CA VAL A 43 -53.76 -4.32 16.69
C VAL A 43 -52.64 -3.69 15.88
N PRO A 44 -52.79 -2.50 15.30
CA PRO A 44 -51.71 -1.84 14.59
C PRO A 44 -50.61 -1.45 15.59
N ARG A 45 -49.50 -2.20 15.60
CA ARG A 45 -48.29 -1.77 16.29
C ARG A 45 -47.70 -0.63 15.48
N THR A 46 -47.85 0.59 15.99
CA THR A 46 -47.08 1.75 15.51
C THR A 46 -45.63 1.44 15.75
N ALA A 47 -44.93 1.02 14.70
CA ALA A 47 -43.48 0.83 14.74
C ALA A 47 -42.84 2.20 14.88
N ALA A 48 -42.35 2.51 16.08
CA ALA A 48 -41.42 3.63 16.25
C ALA A 48 -40.21 3.42 15.32
N PRO A 49 -39.75 4.48 14.63
CA PRO A 49 -38.58 4.35 13.77
C PRO A 49 -37.37 3.99 14.66
N SER A 50 -36.94 2.74 14.56
CA SER A 50 -35.68 2.31 15.16
C SER A 50 -34.57 3.03 14.42
N ARG A 51 -34.05 4.12 15.00
CA ARG A 51 -32.75 4.71 14.60
C ARG A 51 -31.71 3.63 14.86
N SER A 52 -31.37 2.89 13.82
CA SER A 52 -30.17 2.06 13.86
C SER A 52 -28.98 3.02 13.91
N LEU A 53 -28.37 3.15 15.09
CA LEU A 53 -27.08 3.78 15.25
C LEU A 53 -26.08 2.90 14.46
N ARG A 54 -25.77 3.30 13.23
CA ARG A 54 -24.62 2.75 12.52
C ARG A 54 -23.40 3.32 13.23
N LEU A 55 -22.74 2.51 14.03
CA LEU A 55 -21.38 2.78 14.47
C LEU A 55 -20.50 2.70 13.21
N VAL A 56 -20.21 3.83 12.59
CA VAL A 56 -19.19 3.92 11.56
C VAL A 56 -17.88 3.96 12.33
N ALA A 57 -17.24 2.80 12.49
CA ALA A 57 -15.85 2.75 12.96
C ALA A 57 -15.02 3.50 11.93
N GLN A 58 -14.55 4.67 12.28
CA GLN A 58 -13.58 5.40 11.48
C GLN A 58 -12.27 4.64 11.60
N GLN A 59 -11.79 4.09 10.49
CA GLN A 59 -10.55 3.35 10.48
C GLN A 59 -9.41 4.36 10.69
N GLU A 60 -8.70 4.24 11.82
CA GLU A 60 -7.50 5.03 12.08
C GLU A 60 -6.31 4.34 11.43
N GLY A 61 -5.54 5.12 10.67
CA GLY A 61 -4.30 4.65 10.06
C GLY A 61 -3.15 4.64 11.08
N LEU A 62 -2.24 3.69 10.93
CA LEU A 62 -1.09 3.51 11.81
C LEU A 62 0.18 4.07 11.19
N LEU A 63 1.05 4.64 12.03
CA LEU A 63 2.45 4.90 11.70
C LEU A 63 3.30 3.72 12.16
N GLN A 64 3.79 2.94 11.23
CA GLN A 64 4.58 1.74 11.48
C GLN A 64 6.04 1.95 11.07
N VAL A 65 6.97 1.47 11.88
CA VAL A 65 8.40 1.47 11.57
C VAL A 65 8.89 0.03 11.46
N HIS A 66 9.49 -0.31 10.33
CA HIS A 66 10.20 -1.56 10.11
C HIS A 66 11.69 -1.26 9.96
N THR A 67 12.50 -1.58 10.96
CA THR A 67 13.93 -1.28 10.96
C THR A 67 14.79 -2.54 11.07
N ALA A 68 16.04 -2.43 10.65
CA ALA A 68 17.06 -3.47 10.74
C ALA A 68 18.43 -2.83 10.97
N PRO A 69 19.40 -3.52 11.59
CA PRO A 69 20.77 -3.00 11.76
C PRO A 69 21.59 -3.04 10.46
N PHE A 70 20.96 -3.30 9.33
CA PHE A 70 21.62 -3.40 8.02
C PHE A 70 20.70 -2.86 6.93
N ARG A 71 21.31 -2.36 5.87
CA ARG A 71 20.59 -2.00 4.65
C ARG A 71 20.11 -3.28 3.94
N GLY A 72 18.82 -3.40 3.68
CA GLY A 72 18.26 -4.62 3.12
C GLY A 72 16.89 -4.42 2.50
N SER A 73 16.26 -5.53 2.13
CA SER A 73 14.93 -5.51 1.54
C SER A 73 13.86 -5.81 2.60
N PHE A 74 12.85 -4.97 2.63
CA PHE A 74 11.63 -5.19 3.42
C PHE A 74 10.52 -5.78 2.54
N SER A 75 10.82 -6.89 1.87
CA SER A 75 9.93 -7.54 0.88
C SER A 75 8.53 -7.84 1.42
N GLY A 76 8.40 -8.14 2.71
CA GLY A 76 7.11 -8.32 3.37
C GLY A 76 6.24 -7.07 3.32
N VAL A 77 6.83 -5.88 3.53
CA VAL A 77 6.13 -4.59 3.46
C VAL A 77 5.67 -4.33 2.03
N PHE A 78 6.53 -4.54 1.03
CA PHE A 78 6.14 -4.35 -0.38
C PHE A 78 5.07 -5.33 -0.83
N SER A 79 5.14 -6.58 -0.38
CA SER A 79 4.11 -7.59 -0.65
C SER A 79 2.76 -7.22 -0.04
N GLN A 80 2.77 -6.64 1.17
CA GLN A 80 1.56 -6.12 1.81
C GLN A 80 0.99 -4.93 1.04
N ALA A 81 1.81 -3.96 0.65
CA ALA A 81 1.41 -2.81 -0.14
C ALA A 81 0.76 -3.21 -1.47
N LEU A 82 1.37 -4.18 -2.18
CA LEU A 82 0.81 -4.72 -3.42
C LEU A 82 -0.54 -5.42 -3.19
N ARG A 83 -0.67 -6.16 -2.08
CA ARG A 83 -1.94 -6.82 -1.70
C ARG A 83 -3.02 -5.78 -1.39
N SER A 84 -2.69 -4.73 -0.62
CA SER A 84 -3.62 -3.63 -0.32
C SER A 84 -4.12 -2.97 -1.60
N ALA A 85 -3.24 -2.68 -2.55
CA ALA A 85 -3.60 -2.13 -3.85
C ALA A 85 -4.52 -3.06 -4.65
N GLY A 86 -4.23 -4.36 -4.64
CA GLY A 86 -5.08 -5.39 -5.28
C GLY A 86 -6.47 -5.49 -4.64
N LEU A 87 -6.61 -5.12 -3.38
CA LEU A 87 -7.89 -5.06 -2.66
C LEU A 87 -8.62 -3.72 -2.82
N GLY A 88 -8.03 -2.76 -3.54
CA GLY A 88 -8.68 -1.50 -3.88
C GLY A 88 -8.11 -0.27 -3.19
N SER A 89 -7.14 -0.40 -2.28
CA SER A 89 -6.48 0.73 -1.62
C SER A 89 -5.61 1.53 -2.58
N ARG A 90 -5.56 2.84 -2.40
CA ARG A 90 -4.62 3.74 -3.10
C ARG A 90 -3.30 3.73 -2.34
N VAL A 91 -2.25 3.23 -2.98
CA VAL A 91 -0.95 3.01 -2.35
C VAL A 91 0.14 3.81 -3.07
N LEU A 92 1.00 4.47 -2.29
CA LEU A 92 2.22 5.09 -2.79
C LEU A 92 3.43 4.42 -2.12
N ILE A 93 4.42 4.03 -2.90
CA ILE A 93 5.74 3.58 -2.44
C ILE A 93 6.78 4.58 -2.92
N SER A 94 7.47 5.23 -2.00
CA SER A 94 8.58 6.14 -2.28
C SER A 94 9.87 5.54 -1.74
N GLN A 95 10.78 5.17 -2.64
CA GLN A 95 12.13 4.68 -2.31
C GLN A 95 13.12 5.81 -2.52
N PHE A 96 13.81 6.26 -1.47
CA PHE A 96 14.62 7.47 -1.53
C PHE A 96 16.06 7.25 -2.02
N LEU A 97 16.65 6.09 -1.74
CA LEU A 97 18.05 5.84 -1.97
C LEU A 97 18.34 4.74 -3.02
N LYS A 98 17.30 4.19 -3.62
CA LYS A 98 17.43 3.13 -4.63
C LYS A 98 17.32 3.70 -6.04
N GLY A 99 18.44 3.67 -6.77
CA GLY A 99 18.51 4.03 -8.18
C GLY A 99 18.79 2.83 -9.08
N GLY A 100 19.49 3.07 -10.18
CA GLY A 100 19.88 2.06 -11.17
C GLY A 100 18.82 1.76 -12.22
N VAL A 101 17.66 2.36 -12.11
CA VAL A 101 16.57 2.30 -13.10
C VAL A 101 16.16 3.74 -13.39
N ASP A 102 16.07 4.09 -14.64
CA ASP A 102 15.63 5.41 -15.07
C ASP A 102 14.15 5.59 -14.72
N GLN A 103 13.89 6.23 -13.60
CA GLN A 103 12.55 6.47 -13.07
C GLN A 103 12.28 7.97 -12.88
N GLY A 104 12.27 8.48 -11.69
CA GLY A 104 11.78 9.82 -11.39
C GLY A 104 10.23 9.85 -11.41
N LEU A 105 9.65 11.04 -11.31
CA LEU A 105 8.19 11.21 -11.27
C LEU A 105 7.51 10.82 -12.58
N GLU A 106 8.10 11.19 -13.71
CA GLU A 106 7.49 10.99 -15.04
C GLU A 106 7.45 9.51 -15.47
N ARG A 107 8.36 8.71 -14.92
CA ARG A 107 8.49 7.28 -15.24
C ARG A 107 8.16 6.38 -14.05
N SER A 108 7.32 6.86 -13.15
CA SER A 108 6.84 6.07 -12.03
C SER A 108 6.13 4.79 -12.49
N VAL A 109 6.35 3.70 -11.78
CA VAL A 109 5.72 2.42 -12.10
C VAL A 109 4.33 2.36 -11.47
N TRP A 110 3.32 2.06 -12.30
CA TRP A 110 1.96 1.84 -11.84
C TRP A 110 1.61 0.37 -11.86
N LEU A 111 1.15 -0.16 -10.73
CA LEU A 111 0.71 -1.55 -10.57
C LEU A 111 -0.74 -1.59 -10.13
N CYS A 112 -1.51 -2.52 -10.70
CA CYS A 112 -2.95 -2.70 -10.41
C CYS A 112 -3.81 -1.44 -10.59
N GLY A 113 -3.28 -0.39 -11.26
CA GLY A 113 -3.94 0.91 -11.40
C GLY A 113 -4.15 1.69 -10.09
N ARG A 114 -3.61 1.20 -8.96
CA ARG A 114 -3.79 1.80 -7.63
C ARG A 114 -2.53 1.91 -6.80
N LEU A 115 -1.44 1.29 -7.18
CA LEU A 115 -0.14 1.43 -6.55
C LEU A 115 0.78 2.18 -7.48
N GLN A 116 1.27 3.33 -7.02
CA GLN A 116 2.35 4.07 -7.64
C GLN A 116 3.65 3.79 -6.92
N TRP A 117 4.71 3.50 -7.67
CA TRP A 117 6.03 3.22 -7.12
C TRP A 117 7.05 4.20 -7.71
N LEU A 118 7.69 4.95 -6.83
CA LEU A 118 8.63 6.02 -7.15
C LEU A 118 10.05 5.67 -6.71
N ARG A 119 11.01 6.10 -7.52
CA ARG A 119 12.44 6.14 -7.20
C ARG A 119 13.05 7.42 -7.73
N PRO A 120 14.14 7.94 -7.14
CA PRO A 120 14.86 9.05 -7.71
C PRO A 120 15.48 8.64 -9.07
N ALA A 121 15.58 9.59 -9.99
CA ALA A 121 16.20 9.41 -11.29
C ALA A 121 17.74 9.49 -11.16
N VAL A 122 18.33 8.47 -10.50
CA VAL A 122 19.78 8.37 -10.27
C VAL A 122 20.33 7.07 -10.83
N ALA A 123 21.58 7.08 -11.28
CA ALA A 123 22.20 5.96 -12.00
C ALA A 123 22.44 4.71 -11.12
N ALA A 124 22.61 4.89 -9.81
CA ALA A 124 22.93 3.82 -8.87
C ALA A 124 22.21 4.02 -7.54
N CYS A 125 22.31 3.02 -6.66
CA CYS A 125 21.86 3.20 -5.29
C CYS A 125 22.77 4.21 -4.58
N LEU A 126 22.15 5.19 -3.93
CA LEU A 126 22.86 6.23 -3.20
C LEU A 126 23.44 5.64 -1.91
N ALA A 127 24.68 6.00 -1.62
CA ALA A 127 25.42 5.64 -0.43
C ALA A 127 25.67 6.88 0.45
N ASP A 128 26.53 6.72 1.45
CA ASP A 128 26.98 7.83 2.28
C ASP A 128 27.76 8.85 1.42
N PRO A 129 27.32 10.11 1.40
CA PRO A 129 28.05 11.17 0.69
C PRO A 129 29.49 11.33 1.17
N ALA A 130 29.79 11.02 2.44
CA ALA A 130 31.13 11.10 2.98
C ALA A 130 32.07 10.01 2.42
N GLU A 131 31.54 8.81 2.12
CA GLU A 131 32.30 7.73 1.48
C GLU A 131 32.47 7.93 -0.02
N ALA A 132 31.49 8.56 -0.69
CA ALA A 132 31.46 8.80 -2.12
C ALA A 132 32.08 10.15 -2.55
N GLY A 133 32.59 10.93 -1.61
CA GLY A 133 33.23 12.24 -1.91
C GLY A 133 32.25 13.40 -2.09
N SER A 134 31.07 13.38 -1.51
CA SER A 134 29.95 14.33 -1.58
C SER A 134 28.80 13.80 -2.45
N ALA A 135 27.56 13.86 -1.93
CA ALA A 135 26.38 13.67 -2.76
C ALA A 135 26.40 14.70 -3.88
N SER A 136 26.24 14.26 -5.12
CA SER A 136 26.13 15.21 -6.20
C SER A 136 24.92 16.11 -5.97
N PRO A 137 24.97 17.39 -6.37
CA PRO A 137 23.79 18.26 -6.29
C PRO A 137 22.59 17.67 -7.03
N GLU A 138 22.84 16.94 -8.12
CA GLU A 138 21.85 16.28 -8.95
C GLU A 138 21.17 15.12 -8.19
N ASP A 139 21.94 14.29 -7.48
CA ASP A 139 21.39 13.19 -6.67
C ASP A 139 20.53 13.72 -5.53
N ARG A 140 21.00 14.78 -4.86
CA ARG A 140 20.22 15.45 -3.81
C ARG A 140 18.92 16.03 -4.37
N ALA A 141 18.97 16.69 -5.51
CA ALA A 141 17.80 17.25 -6.17
C ALA A 141 16.81 16.15 -6.56
N ALA A 142 17.28 15.01 -7.06
CA ALA A 142 16.43 13.87 -7.40
C ALA A 142 15.72 13.27 -6.17
N VAL A 143 16.41 13.15 -5.03
CA VAL A 143 15.80 12.68 -3.77
C VAL A 143 14.76 13.69 -3.26
N LEU A 144 15.08 14.97 -3.28
CA LEU A 144 14.17 16.04 -2.86
C LEU A 144 12.92 16.07 -3.74
N GLN A 145 13.04 15.85 -5.05
CA GLN A 145 11.90 15.78 -5.97
C GLN A 145 10.92 14.66 -5.57
N ILE A 146 11.44 13.47 -5.20
CA ILE A 146 10.61 12.36 -4.70
C ILE A 146 9.96 12.74 -3.37
N TRP A 147 10.71 13.39 -2.47
CA TRP A 147 10.17 13.83 -1.19
C TRP A 147 9.05 14.86 -1.34
N ASP A 148 9.24 15.89 -2.15
CA ASP A 148 8.25 16.94 -2.40
C ASP A 148 6.95 16.36 -2.94
N TYR A 149 7.02 15.49 -3.94
CA TYR A 149 5.85 14.79 -4.46
C TYR A 149 5.18 13.92 -3.39
N THR A 150 5.97 13.17 -2.63
CA THR A 150 5.44 12.29 -1.57
C THR A 150 4.71 13.10 -0.50
N ARG A 151 5.28 14.24 -0.09
CA ARG A 151 4.67 15.17 0.86
C ARG A 151 3.35 15.71 0.35
N GLU A 152 3.28 16.14 -0.91
CA GLU A 152 2.04 16.60 -1.53
C GLU A 152 0.96 15.53 -1.52
N GLN A 153 1.29 14.30 -1.92
CA GLN A 153 0.35 13.18 -1.93
C GLN A 153 -0.13 12.81 -0.51
N LEU A 154 0.77 12.81 0.47
CA LEU A 154 0.43 12.57 1.87
C LEU A 154 -0.57 13.61 2.39
N LEU A 155 -0.31 14.90 2.14
CA LEU A 155 -1.15 15.98 2.62
C LEU A 155 -2.46 16.13 1.84
N ALA A 156 -2.53 15.66 0.60
CA ALA A 156 -3.76 15.64 -0.18
C ALA A 156 -4.83 14.71 0.42
N GLY A 157 -4.42 13.71 1.23
CA GLY A 157 -5.34 12.83 1.95
C GLY A 157 -6.10 11.84 1.10
N GLU A 158 -5.63 11.59 -0.13
CA GLU A 158 -6.29 10.64 -1.05
C GLU A 158 -5.71 9.22 -0.98
N LEU A 159 -4.59 9.03 -0.28
CA LEU A 159 -3.95 7.75 -0.10
C LEU A 159 -4.56 6.98 1.07
N ASP A 160 -4.66 5.66 0.92
CA ASP A 160 -4.98 4.74 2.01
C ASP A 160 -3.72 4.20 2.68
N GLN A 161 -2.63 4.04 1.91
CA GLN A 161 -1.34 3.54 2.43
C GLN A 161 -0.16 4.23 1.76
N LEU A 162 0.86 4.58 2.56
CA LEU A 162 2.12 5.17 2.13
C LEU A 162 3.30 4.38 2.68
N VAL A 163 4.22 3.96 1.82
CA VAL A 163 5.47 3.29 2.20
C VAL A 163 6.65 4.20 1.87
N LEU A 164 7.44 4.54 2.88
CA LEU A 164 8.63 5.37 2.79
C LEU A 164 9.88 4.50 3.01
N ASP A 165 10.45 4.00 1.92
CA ASP A 165 11.57 3.06 1.97
C ASP A 165 12.90 3.77 2.08
N GLU A 166 13.70 3.34 3.06
CA GLU A 166 15.00 3.91 3.44
C GLU A 166 14.92 5.38 3.90
N LEU A 167 13.75 5.84 4.38
CA LEU A 167 13.57 7.22 4.85
C LEU A 167 14.54 7.58 5.99
N GLY A 168 14.66 6.71 7.00
CA GLY A 168 15.56 6.94 8.13
C GLY A 168 17.01 7.13 7.67
N LEU A 169 17.46 6.28 6.74
CA LEU A 169 18.80 6.38 6.16
C LEU A 169 18.96 7.65 5.31
N ALA A 170 17.93 8.06 4.56
CA ALA A 170 17.99 9.29 3.78
C ALA A 170 18.12 10.54 4.66
N VAL A 171 17.53 10.51 5.87
CA VAL A 171 17.68 11.56 6.89
C VAL A 171 19.08 11.50 7.50
N ASP A 172 19.54 10.32 7.90
CA ASP A 172 20.87 10.12 8.53
C ASP A 172 22.02 10.56 7.60
N LEU A 173 21.90 10.25 6.31
CA LEU A 173 22.86 10.68 5.27
C LEU A 173 22.68 12.15 4.83
N GLY A 174 21.74 12.89 5.42
CA GLY A 174 21.54 14.31 5.15
C GLY A 174 20.89 14.65 3.79
N TYR A 175 20.28 13.69 3.10
CA TYR A 175 19.48 13.98 1.91
C TYR A 175 18.17 14.71 2.24
N LEU A 176 17.56 14.38 3.38
CA LEU A 176 16.30 14.95 3.84
C LEU A 176 16.45 15.57 5.24
N PRO A 177 15.86 16.74 5.51
CA PRO A 177 15.91 17.36 6.82
C PRO A 177 14.93 16.66 7.79
N ALA A 178 15.45 16.14 8.91
CA ALA A 178 14.67 15.40 9.90
C ALA A 178 13.46 16.19 10.43
N ALA A 179 13.64 17.50 10.68
CA ALA A 179 12.59 18.36 11.21
C ALA A 179 11.38 18.44 10.26
N GLU A 180 11.64 18.59 8.96
CA GLU A 180 10.58 18.64 7.94
C GLU A 180 9.84 17.31 7.84
N VAL A 181 10.57 16.18 7.84
CA VAL A 181 9.97 14.84 7.80
C VAL A 181 9.04 14.63 8.99
N ILE A 182 9.47 14.99 10.21
CA ILE A 182 8.66 14.87 11.42
C ILE A 182 7.41 15.76 11.34
N GLU A 183 7.56 17.00 10.89
CA GLU A 183 6.43 17.94 10.74
C GLU A 183 5.38 17.37 9.77
N VAL A 184 5.81 16.90 8.62
CA VAL A 184 4.92 16.32 7.59
C VAL A 184 4.19 15.09 8.11
N LEU A 185 4.89 14.18 8.78
CA LEU A 185 4.28 12.98 9.35
C LEU A 185 3.29 13.28 10.49
N ASN A 186 3.52 14.33 11.28
CA ASN A 186 2.56 14.80 12.28
C ASN A 186 1.27 15.35 11.68
N ARG A 187 1.31 15.81 10.43
CA ARG A 187 0.17 16.36 9.71
C ARG A 187 -0.55 15.32 8.85
N ARG A 188 -0.15 14.05 8.93
CA ARG A 188 -0.78 13.00 8.14
C ARG A 188 -2.28 12.90 8.41
N PRO A 189 -3.09 12.60 7.41
CA PRO A 189 -4.51 12.31 7.60
C PRO A 189 -4.70 11.13 8.55
N PRO A 190 -5.72 11.17 9.45
CA PRO A 190 -5.90 10.15 10.48
C PRO A 190 -6.22 8.75 9.93
N HIS A 191 -6.70 8.63 8.71
CA HIS A 191 -7.01 7.33 8.07
C HIS A 191 -5.82 6.70 7.33
N LEU A 192 -4.73 7.47 7.12
CA LEU A 192 -3.61 7.05 6.29
C LEU A 192 -2.66 6.11 7.05
N ASP A 193 -2.51 4.88 6.56
CA ASP A 193 -1.45 3.97 7.00
C ASP A 193 -0.10 4.43 6.44
N VAL A 194 0.88 4.68 7.31
CA VAL A 194 2.24 5.05 6.92
C VAL A 194 3.22 4.00 7.43
N ILE A 195 4.06 3.48 6.53
CA ILE A 195 5.07 2.49 6.85
C ILE A 195 6.45 3.05 6.49
N LEU A 196 7.29 3.24 7.50
CA LEU A 196 8.68 3.64 7.34
C LEU A 196 9.55 2.38 7.35
N THR A 197 10.48 2.27 6.40
CA THR A 197 11.43 1.15 6.36
C THR A 197 12.88 1.63 6.29
N GLY A 198 13.80 0.80 6.73
CA GLY A 198 15.23 1.03 6.59
C GLY A 198 16.03 0.98 7.89
N PRO A 199 17.37 1.01 7.79
CA PRO A 199 18.24 1.19 8.93
C PRO A 199 18.27 2.65 9.40
N CYS A 200 19.01 2.92 10.48
CA CYS A 200 19.33 4.27 10.94
C CYS A 200 18.09 5.14 11.21
N MET A 201 17.01 4.53 11.70
CA MET A 201 15.79 5.29 11.98
C MET A 201 16.00 6.30 13.11
N PRO A 202 15.82 7.61 12.90
CA PRO A 202 15.97 8.63 13.93
C PRO A 202 15.09 8.35 15.15
N PRO A 203 15.62 8.59 16.40
CA PRO A 203 14.85 8.34 17.61
C PRO A 203 13.51 9.08 17.67
N ALA A 204 13.44 10.28 17.09
CA ALA A 204 12.20 11.04 17.02
C ALA A 204 11.12 10.35 16.17
N LEU A 205 11.49 9.70 15.06
CA LEU A 205 10.56 8.91 14.24
C LEU A 205 10.14 7.61 14.93
N LEU A 206 11.04 6.98 15.69
CA LEU A 206 10.68 5.82 16.52
C LEU A 206 9.70 6.19 17.63
N ALA A 207 9.88 7.37 18.26
CA ALA A 207 9.04 7.83 19.37
C ALA A 207 7.60 8.18 18.93
N MET A 208 7.39 8.55 17.66
CA MET A 208 6.05 8.87 17.13
C MET A 208 5.36 7.68 16.47
N ALA A 209 6.03 6.53 16.34
CA ALA A 209 5.47 5.35 15.73
C ALA A 209 4.48 4.63 16.65
N ASP A 210 3.33 4.22 16.09
CA ASP A 210 2.36 3.38 16.80
C ASP A 210 2.88 1.94 16.96
N GLN A 211 3.70 1.49 16.00
CA GLN A 211 4.30 0.15 16.01
C GLN A 211 5.73 0.18 15.48
N VAL A 212 6.65 -0.51 16.17
CA VAL A 212 8.04 -0.70 15.75
C VAL A 212 8.34 -2.18 15.59
N THR A 213 8.77 -2.59 14.41
CA THR A 213 9.23 -3.95 14.10
C THR A 213 10.72 -3.93 13.81
N GLN A 214 11.52 -4.62 14.61
CA GLN A 214 12.94 -4.77 14.39
C GLN A 214 13.26 -6.13 13.78
N LEU A 215 13.80 -6.14 12.56
CA LEU A 215 14.30 -7.35 11.92
C LEU A 215 15.71 -7.65 12.42
N ARG A 216 15.93 -8.91 12.80
CA ARG A 216 17.27 -9.43 13.17
C ARG A 216 17.62 -10.56 12.22
N ARG A 217 18.88 -10.66 11.82
CA ARG A 217 19.37 -11.87 11.16
C ARG A 217 19.37 -13.00 12.18
N GLY A 218 18.61 -14.09 11.91
CA GLY A 218 18.78 -15.34 12.63
C GLY A 218 20.15 -15.93 12.28
N PHE A 219 20.86 -16.39 13.27
CA PHE A 219 22.08 -17.20 13.10
C PHE A 219 21.68 -18.66 12.99
#